data_ec0b2efb32d6dbf865dd7dd5ce17b58b
#
_entry.id   ec0b2efb32d6dbf865dd7dd5ce17b58b
#
_cell.length_a   1.000
_cell.length_b   1.000
_cell.length_c   1.000
_cell.angle_alpha   90.00
_cell.angle_beta   90.00
_cell.angle_gamma   90.00
#
_symmetry.space_group_name_H-M   'P 1'
#
loop_
_entity.id
_entity.type
_entity.pdbx_description
1 polymer ?
#
loop_
_entity_poly.entity_id
_entity_poly.type
_entity_poly.pdbx_seq_one_letter_code
_entity_poly.pdbx_strand_id
1 'polypeptide(L)'
;MLKISNSVELADWEIQLTAIRSQGAGGQNVNKVSSAIHLRFDINHSTLPDFYKERLLKLNDQRITKDGIIVIKAQQYRTQEKNRDDALFRLQTLIQSVSKIEKPRR
;
A
#
# COMPACT_ATOMS: atom_id res chain seq x y z
N MET A 1 -4.36 11.49 -5.28
CA MET A 1 -4.86 11.15 -4.16
C MET A 1 -5.58 9.86 -4.15
N LEU A 2 -5.53 9.10 -3.11
CA LEU A 2 -6.17 7.81 -3.02
C LEU A 2 -7.38 7.93 -2.14
N LYS A 3 -8.54 7.69 -2.68
CA LYS A 3 -9.75 7.81 -1.94
C LYS A 3 -10.07 6.54 -1.19
N ILE A 4 -10.26 6.62 0.10
CA ILE A 4 -10.57 5.46 0.92
C ILE A 4 -12.09 5.37 1.15
N SER A 5 -12.69 6.51 1.41
CA SER A 5 -14.13 6.54 1.56
C SER A 5 -14.59 7.92 1.21
N ASN A 6 -15.86 8.19 1.34
CA ASN A 6 -16.38 9.49 0.99
C ASN A 6 -15.75 10.59 1.81
N SER A 7 -15.33 10.32 2.99
CA SER A 7 -14.74 11.34 3.83
C SER A 7 -13.26 11.14 4.11
N VAL A 8 -12.66 10.10 3.60
CA VAL A 8 -11.27 9.83 3.88
C VAL A 8 -10.50 9.67 2.59
N GLU A 9 -9.48 10.46 2.43
CA GLU A 9 -8.68 10.44 1.23
C GLU A 9 -7.23 10.65 1.60
N LEU A 10 -6.32 9.95 1.00
CA LEU A 10 -4.91 10.10 1.29
C LEU A 10 -4.28 11.04 0.30
N ALA A 11 -3.40 11.88 0.78
CA ALA A 11 -2.71 12.80 -0.09
C ALA A 11 -1.52 12.10 -0.71
N ASP A 12 -1.06 12.61 -1.82
CA ASP A 12 0.07 12.01 -2.51
C ASP A 12 1.30 11.94 -1.64
N TRP A 13 1.54 12.92 -0.80
CA TRP A 13 2.75 12.92 0.01
C TRP A 13 2.75 11.84 1.08
N GLU A 14 1.60 11.27 1.37
CA GLU A 14 1.52 10.24 2.38
C GLU A 14 1.97 8.90 1.83
N ILE A 15 1.96 8.74 0.54
CA ILE A 15 2.31 7.49 -0.08
C ILE A 15 3.60 7.62 -0.85
N GLN A 16 4.58 6.79 -0.55
CA GLN A 16 5.84 6.84 -1.24
C GLN A 16 5.90 5.72 -2.24
N LEU A 17 6.07 6.04 -3.49
CA LEU A 17 6.17 5.04 -4.54
C LEU A 17 7.55 5.10 -5.16
N THR A 18 8.23 4.00 -5.19
CA THR A 18 9.58 3.92 -5.74
C THR A 18 9.63 2.82 -6.77
N ALA A 19 10.21 3.10 -7.90
CA ALA A 19 10.37 2.08 -8.92
C ALA A 19 11.62 1.29 -8.59
N ILE A 20 11.53 -0.04 -8.60
CA ILE A 20 12.69 -0.85 -8.34
C ILE A 20 12.79 -1.90 -9.43
N ARG A 21 13.99 -2.48 -9.60
CA ARG A 21 14.14 -3.44 -10.61
C ARG A 21 13.54 -4.70 -10.15
N SER A 22 12.82 -5.37 -11.02
CA SER A 22 12.26 -6.60 -10.66
C SER A 22 13.35 -7.57 -10.52
N GLN A 23 13.35 -8.44 -9.56
CA GLN A 23 14.38 -9.27 -9.41
C GLN A 23 14.25 -10.45 -10.24
N GLY A 24 14.26 -10.64 -11.19
CA GLY A 24 14.13 -11.67 -12.01
C GLY A 24 15.17 -12.52 -12.03
N ALA A 25 15.09 -13.60 -12.29
CA ALA A 25 16.09 -14.33 -12.23
C ALA A 25 16.98 -14.15 -13.26
N GLY A 26 17.16 -14.26 -14.05
CA GLY A 26 17.97 -14.17 -14.99
C GLY A 26 18.64 -13.26 -15.22
N GLY A 27 18.50 -12.57 -15.12
CA GLY A 27 19.07 -11.54 -15.21
C GLY A 27 19.69 -11.11 -16.32
N GLN A 28 19.90 -11.54 -17.11
CA GLN A 28 20.64 -11.02 -18.06
C GLN A 28 19.96 -10.09 -18.74
N ASN A 29 19.41 -9.89 -19.19
CA ASN A 29 18.88 -8.92 -19.94
C ASN A 29 17.98 -8.35 -19.43
N VAL A 30 18.00 -8.26 -18.54
CA VAL A 30 17.13 -7.77 -18.02
C VAL A 30 16.90 -6.65 -18.11
N ASN A 31 16.94 -6.14 -18.27
CA ASN A 31 16.66 -5.12 -18.35
C ASN A 31 16.63 -4.29 -17.74
N LYS A 32 16.71 -3.65 -17.89
CA LYS A 32 16.78 -2.59 -17.41
C LYS A 32 15.56 -2.04 -17.13
N VAL A 33 14.58 -2.47 -17.20
CA VAL A 33 13.40 -1.83 -16.99
C VAL A 33 13.03 -1.98 -15.57
N SER A 34 12.82 -0.94 -14.85
CA SER A 34 12.41 -1.00 -13.49
C SER A 34 10.93 -0.94 -13.45
N SER A 35 10.26 -2.01 -13.64
CA SER A 35 8.82 -2.01 -13.69
C SER A 35 8.20 -2.30 -12.35
N ALA A 36 8.92 -2.82 -11.40
CA ALA A 36 8.35 -3.12 -10.09
C ALA A 36 8.19 -1.86 -9.29
N ILE A 37 7.15 -1.80 -8.48
CA ILE A 37 6.89 -0.64 -7.67
C ILE A 37 6.89 -1.03 -6.20
N HIS A 38 7.56 -0.24 -5.40
CA HIS A 38 7.62 -0.44 -3.97
C HIS A 38 6.84 0.68 -3.33
N LEU A 39 5.79 0.36 -2.62
CA LEU A 39 4.95 1.35 -1.99
C LEU A 39 5.20 1.34 -0.51
N ARG A 40 5.29 2.51 0.09
CA ARG A 40 5.51 2.63 1.50
C ARG A 40 4.57 3.67 2.06
N PHE A 41 3.87 3.35 3.11
CA PHE A 41 2.89 4.25 3.70
C PHE A 41 3.07 4.22 5.21
N ASP A 42 3.36 5.36 5.81
CA ASP A 42 3.60 5.43 7.25
C ASP A 42 2.28 5.71 7.94
N ILE A 43 1.75 4.73 8.62
CA ILE A 43 0.47 4.86 9.28
C ILE A 43 0.48 5.97 10.31
N ASN A 44 1.52 6.06 11.08
CA ASN A 44 1.59 7.05 12.15
C ASN A 44 1.65 8.48 11.69
N HIS A 45 2.21 8.71 10.53
CA HIS A 45 2.29 10.06 10.01
C HIS A 45 1.22 10.41 9.00
N SER A 46 0.26 9.55 8.81
CA SER A 46 -0.75 9.81 7.81
C SER A 46 -1.86 10.66 8.39
N THR A 47 -2.72 11.16 7.55
CA THR A 47 -3.85 11.95 8.00
C THR A 47 -5.08 11.11 8.27
N LEU A 48 -4.93 9.80 8.28
CA LEU A 48 -6.06 8.94 8.55
C LEU A 48 -6.63 9.19 9.96
N PRO A 49 -7.92 9.02 10.11
CA PRO A 49 -8.51 9.14 11.44
C PRO A 49 -7.88 8.14 12.40
N ASP A 50 -7.87 8.47 13.65
CA ASP A 50 -7.21 7.63 14.65
C ASP A 50 -7.71 6.20 14.67
N PHE A 51 -8.98 5.99 14.46
CA PHE A 51 -9.47 4.64 14.55
C PHE A 51 -8.95 3.79 13.38
N TYR A 52 -8.65 4.41 12.22
CA TYR A 52 -8.04 3.67 11.14
C TYR A 52 -6.62 3.30 11.55
N LYS A 53 -5.89 4.24 12.13
CA LYS A 53 -4.53 3.98 12.51
C LYS A 53 -4.46 2.87 13.54
N GLU A 54 -5.31 2.94 14.53
CA GLU A 54 -5.31 1.94 15.54
C GLU A 54 -5.61 0.58 14.98
N ARG A 55 -6.58 0.47 14.11
CA ARG A 55 -6.94 -0.80 13.56
C ARG A 55 -5.87 -1.36 12.64
N LEU A 56 -5.23 -0.50 11.86
CA LEU A 56 -4.16 -0.96 11.00
C LEU A 56 -2.99 -1.46 11.82
N LEU A 57 -2.67 -0.76 12.90
CA LEU A 57 -1.56 -1.17 13.72
C LEU A 57 -1.81 -2.49 14.44
N LYS A 58 -3.05 -2.81 14.68
CA LYS A 58 -3.37 -4.06 15.31
C LYS A 58 -3.58 -5.19 14.33
N LEU A 59 -3.65 -4.87 13.06
CA LEU A 59 -3.91 -5.88 12.07
C LEU A 59 -2.70 -6.77 11.90
N ASN A 60 -2.91 -8.05 11.90
CA ASN A 60 -1.83 -8.98 11.76
C ASN A 60 -1.60 -9.25 10.29
N ASP A 61 -0.94 -8.36 9.60
CA ASP A 61 -0.73 -8.47 8.17
C ASP A 61 0.76 -8.34 7.90
N GLN A 62 1.31 -9.21 7.09
CA GLN A 62 2.72 -9.19 6.81
C GLN A 62 3.19 -7.92 6.16
N ARG A 63 2.32 -7.21 5.51
CA ARG A 63 2.71 -5.98 4.85
C ARG A 63 2.89 -4.83 5.83
N ILE A 64 2.44 -5.00 7.08
CA ILE A 64 2.58 -3.94 8.07
C ILE A 64 3.73 -4.28 9.00
N THR A 65 4.73 -3.39 9.05
CA THR A 65 5.89 -3.65 9.86
C THR A 65 5.64 -3.26 11.31
N LYS A 66 6.54 -3.63 12.18
CA LYS A 66 6.42 -3.27 13.55
C LYS A 66 6.44 -1.81 13.78
N ASP A 67 7.03 -1.06 12.90
CA ASP A 67 7.09 0.37 13.03
C ASP A 67 5.83 1.06 12.54
N GLY A 68 4.88 0.33 12.08
CA GLY A 68 3.64 0.92 11.60
C GLY A 68 3.75 1.43 10.17
N ILE A 69 4.51 0.74 9.36
CA ILE A 69 4.65 1.14 7.96
C ILE A 69 4.11 0.03 7.08
N ILE A 70 3.27 0.38 6.15
CA ILE A 70 2.75 -0.58 5.21
C ILE A 70 3.68 -0.61 4.01
N VAL A 71 4.14 -1.78 3.67
CA VAL A 71 5.03 -1.96 2.53
C VAL A 71 4.39 -2.91 1.54
N ILE A 72 4.22 -2.45 0.31
CA ILE A 72 3.61 -3.27 -0.72
C ILE A 72 4.54 -3.30 -1.92
N LYS A 73 4.82 -4.47 -2.44
CA LYS A 73 5.65 -4.59 -3.60
C LYS A 73 4.79 -5.09 -4.73
N ALA A 74 4.69 -4.35 -5.79
CA ALA A 74 3.88 -4.73 -6.94
C ALA A 74 4.77 -4.98 -8.12
N GLN A 75 4.82 -6.17 -8.61
CA GLN A 75 5.65 -6.50 -9.75
C GLN A 75 5.00 -7.51 -10.68
N GLN A 76 3.68 -7.63 -10.61
CA GLN A 76 2.99 -8.56 -11.41
C GLN A 76 2.82 -8.17 -12.84
N TYR A 77 2.84 -6.87 -13.14
CA TYR A 77 2.61 -6.43 -14.49
C TYR A 77 3.89 -5.99 -15.15
N ARG A 78 3.88 -5.79 -16.47
CA ARG A 78 5.05 -5.41 -17.17
C ARG A 78 5.37 -3.97 -17.12
N THR A 79 4.42 -3.08 -16.86
CA THR A 79 4.70 -1.67 -16.88
C THR A 79 4.64 -1.09 -15.48
N GLN A 80 5.41 -0.06 -15.25
CA GLN A 80 5.42 0.62 -13.99
C GLN A 80 4.06 1.18 -13.67
N GLU A 81 3.40 1.72 -14.67
CA GLU A 81 2.12 2.29 -14.51
C GLU A 81 1.13 1.30 -13.97
N LYS A 82 1.07 0.12 -14.49
CA LYS A 82 0.16 -0.88 -14.01
C LYS A 82 0.53 -1.37 -12.63
N ASN A 83 1.80 -1.48 -12.35
CA ASN A 83 2.24 -1.91 -11.03
C ASN A 83 1.93 -0.84 -9.99
N ARG A 84 2.03 0.43 -10.39
CA ARG A 84 1.71 1.51 -9.49
C ARG A 84 0.23 1.47 -9.16
N ASP A 85 -0.61 1.26 -10.15
CA ASP A 85 -2.04 1.18 -9.94
C ASP A 85 -2.38 0.00 -9.04
N ASP A 86 -1.70 -1.11 -9.25
CA ASP A 86 -1.91 -2.30 -8.46
C ASP A 86 -1.51 -2.05 -7.00
N ALA A 87 -0.38 -1.40 -6.77
CA ALA A 87 0.07 -1.11 -5.42
C ALA A 87 -0.92 -0.20 -4.71
N LEU A 88 -1.41 0.82 -5.40
CA LEU A 88 -2.36 1.73 -4.81
C LEU A 88 -3.69 1.03 -4.52
N PHE A 89 -4.11 0.16 -5.40
CA PHE A 89 -5.34 -0.58 -5.20
C PHE A 89 -5.21 -1.49 -3.97
N ARG A 90 -4.07 -2.12 -3.81
CA ARG A 90 -3.86 -2.99 -2.66
C ARG A 90 -3.83 -2.19 -1.37
N LEU A 91 -3.24 -1.01 -1.39
CA LEU A 91 -3.21 -0.16 -0.21
C LEU A 91 -4.63 0.29 0.11
N GLN A 92 -5.39 0.69 -0.88
CA GLN A 92 -6.74 1.12 -0.71
C GLN A 92 -7.58 0.01 -0.09
N THR A 93 -7.47 -1.18 -0.63
CA THR A 93 -8.21 -2.32 -0.15
C THR A 93 -7.86 -2.66 1.30
N LEU A 94 -6.59 -2.61 1.62
CA LEU A 94 -6.14 -2.91 2.97
C LEU A 94 -6.71 -1.91 3.96
N ILE A 95 -6.65 -0.64 3.64
CA ILE A 95 -7.16 0.37 4.54
C ILE A 95 -8.67 0.28 4.63
N GLN A 96 -9.34 0.02 3.53
CA GLN A 96 -10.77 -0.11 3.56
C GLN A 96 -11.22 -1.30 4.40
N SER A 97 -10.41 -2.31 4.47
CA SER A 97 -10.77 -3.50 5.22
C SER A 97 -10.92 -3.21 6.72
N VAL A 98 -10.23 -2.20 7.22
CA VAL A 98 -10.36 -1.89 8.63
C VAL A 98 -11.37 -0.78 8.88
N SER A 99 -11.91 -0.20 7.83
CA SER A 99 -12.87 0.85 8.00
C SER A 99 -14.25 0.33 8.38
N LYS A 100 -14.52 -0.94 8.12
CA LYS A 100 -15.79 -1.45 8.41
C LYS A 100 -15.95 -1.64 9.85
N ILE A 101 -16.99 -1.09 10.43
CA ILE A 101 -17.23 -1.25 11.79
C ILE A 101 -18.10 -2.40 11.97
N GLU A 102 -17.68 -3.43 12.65
CA GLU A 102 -18.42 -4.50 12.76
C GLU A 102 -19.51 -4.30 13.70
N LYS A 103 -20.71 -4.47 13.42
CA LYS A 103 -21.76 -4.29 14.24
C LYS A 103 -21.76 -5.35 15.20
N PRO A 104 -22.00 -5.13 16.38
CA PRO A 104 -21.97 -6.12 17.35
C PRO A 104 -23.11 -6.97 17.12
N ARG A 105 -23.04 -8.08 17.30
CA ARG A 105 -23.97 -8.84 16.96
C ARG A 105 -24.72 -9.01 18.00
N ARG A 106 -25.54 -9.12 18.25
CA ARG A 106 -26.26 -9.18 19.22
C ARG A 106 -26.59 -10.13 19.46
#